data_0f66d084768b22c32f04c94b0fa01311
#
_entry.id   0f66d084768b22c32f04c94b0fa01311
#
_cell.length_a   1.000
_cell.length_b   1.000
_cell.length_c   1.000
_cell.angle_alpha   90.00
_cell.angle_beta   90.00
_cell.angle_gamma   90.00
#
_symmetry.space_group_name_H-M   'P 1'
#
loop_
_entity.id
_entity.type
_entity.pdbx_description
1 polymer ?
#
loop_
_entity_poly.entity_id
_entity_poly.type
_entity_poly.pdbx_seq_one_letter_code
_entity_poly.pdbx_strand_id
1 'polypeptide(L)'
;AIRTQAGIVQRLAADNASVKQSGQLIEQLSLGVYDAVRRLLGRLRPRQLDDLTLEQAIRSLMREMELEGRGIVSHLEWRIDESALSENQRVTLFRVCQEGLNNIVKHADASAVTLQGWQQDERLMLAAVYRQIPGNTVLALPECASA
;
A
#
# COMPACT_ATOMS: atom_id res chain seq x y z
N ALA A 1 8.64 12.42 -7.51
CA ALA A 1 9.38 13.39 -8.36
C ALA A 1 8.79 14.82 -8.26
N ILE A 2 7.54 15.10 -8.67
CA ILE A 2 6.98 16.47 -8.70
C ILE A 2 6.97 17.12 -7.30
N ARG A 3 6.49 16.43 -6.28
CA ARG A 3 6.47 16.93 -4.88
C ARG A 3 7.86 17.24 -4.35
N THR A 4 8.83 16.40 -4.64
CA THR A 4 10.22 16.61 -4.23
C THR A 4 10.78 17.88 -4.86
N GLN A 5 10.52 18.12 -6.14
CA GLN A 5 10.93 19.32 -6.85
C GLN A 5 10.21 20.57 -6.33
N ALA A 6 8.92 20.51 -6.08
CA ALA A 6 8.17 21.61 -5.46
C ALA A 6 8.73 21.98 -4.09
N GLY A 7 9.08 21.00 -3.25
CA GLY A 7 9.72 21.23 -1.95
C GLY A 7 11.14 21.83 -2.05
N ILE A 8 11.91 21.48 -3.09
CA ILE A 8 13.22 22.10 -3.37
C ILE A 8 13.04 23.57 -3.77
N VAL A 9 12.12 23.85 -4.69
CA VAL A 9 11.81 25.21 -5.13
C VAL A 9 11.37 26.10 -3.97
N GLN A 10 10.50 25.59 -3.07
CA GLN A 10 10.07 26.32 -1.88
C GLN A 10 11.24 26.68 -0.95
N ARG A 11 12.22 25.77 -0.79
CA ARG A 11 13.40 26.01 0.06
C ARG A 11 14.39 27.00 -0.57
N LEU A 12 14.63 26.86 -1.88
CA LEU A 12 15.56 27.73 -2.61
C LEU A 12 15.04 29.17 -2.79
N ALA A 13 13.70 29.33 -2.76
CA ALA A 13 13.04 30.63 -2.93
C ALA A 13 12.49 31.16 -1.60
N ALA A 14 13.22 30.95 -0.48
CA ALA A 14 12.79 31.38 0.86
C ALA A 14 12.43 32.87 0.95
N ASP A 15 13.14 33.71 0.20
CA ASP A 15 12.96 35.17 0.18
C ASP A 15 11.97 35.68 -0.89
N ASN A 16 11.38 34.76 -1.68
CA ASN A 16 10.40 35.10 -2.71
C ASN A 16 9.02 34.47 -2.41
N ALA A 17 8.15 35.26 -1.78
CA ALA A 17 6.82 34.82 -1.37
C ALA A 17 5.97 34.25 -2.53
N SER A 18 6.07 34.84 -3.74
CA SER A 18 5.31 34.36 -4.91
C SER A 18 5.77 32.97 -5.37
N VAL A 19 7.09 32.73 -5.40
CA VAL A 19 7.64 31.41 -5.78
C VAL A 19 7.33 30.35 -4.72
N LYS A 20 7.38 30.72 -3.44
CA LYS A 20 6.98 29.84 -2.33
C LYS A 20 5.51 29.43 -2.43
N GLN A 21 4.62 30.39 -2.70
CA GLN A 21 3.19 30.14 -2.89
C GLN A 21 2.93 29.24 -4.12
N SER A 22 3.63 29.47 -5.22
CA SER A 22 3.54 28.61 -6.42
C SER A 22 3.99 27.18 -6.12
N GLY A 23 5.09 27.00 -5.37
CA GLY A 23 5.56 25.70 -4.94
C GLY A 23 4.55 24.96 -4.05
N GLN A 24 3.88 25.64 -3.14
CA GLN A 24 2.81 25.09 -2.30
C GLN A 24 1.61 24.66 -3.15
N LEU A 25 1.21 25.48 -4.10
CA LEU A 25 0.10 25.16 -5.01
C LEU A 25 0.42 23.91 -5.87
N ILE A 26 1.63 23.81 -6.41
CA ILE A 26 2.08 22.64 -7.17
C ILE A 26 2.03 21.38 -6.29
N GLU A 27 2.45 21.46 -5.05
CA GLU A 27 2.40 20.34 -4.11
C GLU A 27 0.95 19.90 -3.85
N GLN A 28 0.06 20.86 -3.56
CA GLN A 28 -1.37 20.59 -3.31
C GLN A 28 -2.06 19.98 -4.54
N LEU A 29 -1.82 20.53 -5.73
CA LEU A 29 -2.38 20.00 -6.97
C LEU A 29 -1.87 18.60 -7.26
N SER A 30 -0.59 18.34 -7.04
CA SER A 30 0.01 17.01 -7.23
C SER A 30 -0.61 15.97 -6.28
N LEU A 31 -0.90 16.34 -5.04
CA LEU A 31 -1.62 15.50 -4.08
C LEU A 31 -3.05 15.23 -4.55
N GLY A 32 -3.76 16.27 -4.98
CA GLY A 32 -5.13 16.15 -5.48
C GLY A 32 -5.24 15.23 -6.70
N VAL A 33 -4.31 15.34 -7.65
CA VAL A 33 -4.24 14.45 -8.83
C VAL A 33 -3.94 13.01 -8.39
N TYR A 34 -2.98 12.83 -7.49
CA TYR A 34 -2.64 11.49 -6.97
C TYR A 34 -3.85 10.83 -6.32
N ASP A 35 -4.57 11.55 -5.47
CA ASP A 35 -5.76 11.05 -4.79
C ASP A 35 -6.92 10.77 -5.77
N ALA A 36 -7.09 11.61 -6.79
CA ALA A 36 -8.09 11.39 -7.83
C ALA A 36 -7.80 10.11 -8.63
N VAL A 37 -6.55 9.94 -9.07
CA VAL A 37 -6.12 8.72 -9.78
C VAL A 37 -6.28 7.49 -8.88
N ARG A 38 -5.90 7.58 -7.61
CA ARG A 38 -6.05 6.50 -6.64
C ARG A 38 -7.53 6.11 -6.43
N ARG A 39 -8.44 7.10 -6.34
CA ARG A 39 -9.90 6.84 -6.28
C ARG A 39 -10.43 6.19 -7.55
N LEU A 40 -9.97 6.62 -8.72
CA LEU A 40 -10.36 6.01 -10.00
C LEU A 40 -9.87 4.57 -10.10
N LEU A 41 -8.59 4.33 -9.77
CA LEU A 41 -8.02 2.98 -9.77
C LEU A 41 -8.66 2.08 -8.70
N GLY A 42 -9.05 2.65 -7.55
CA GLY A 42 -9.77 1.92 -6.49
C GLY A 42 -11.15 1.44 -6.90
N ARG A 43 -11.78 2.05 -7.93
CA ARG A 43 -13.06 1.61 -8.51
C ARG A 43 -12.90 0.52 -9.56
N LEU A 44 -11.70 0.32 -10.10
CA LEU A 44 -11.41 -0.74 -11.04
C LEU A 44 -11.14 -2.03 -10.25
N ARG A 45 -11.97 -3.04 -10.48
CA ARG A 45 -11.76 -4.37 -9.91
C ARG A 45 -10.38 -4.89 -10.37
N PRO A 46 -9.54 -5.37 -9.46
CA PRO A 46 -8.30 -6.05 -9.84
C PRO A 46 -8.63 -7.32 -10.64
N ARG A 47 -8.06 -7.47 -11.83
CA ARG A 47 -8.28 -8.65 -12.67
C ARG A 47 -7.98 -9.97 -11.97
N GLN A 48 -7.03 -9.95 -11.04
CA GLN A 48 -6.66 -11.12 -10.24
C GLN A 48 -7.84 -11.67 -9.41
N LEU A 49 -8.85 -10.82 -9.10
CA LEU A 49 -10.03 -11.24 -8.34
C LEU A 49 -11.17 -11.80 -9.21
N ASP A 50 -11.01 -11.84 -10.54
CA ASP A 50 -12.04 -12.37 -11.43
C ASP A 50 -12.12 -13.91 -11.38
N ASP A 51 -10.96 -14.57 -11.33
CA ASP A 51 -10.85 -16.03 -11.42
C ASP A 51 -10.17 -16.67 -10.20
N LEU A 52 -9.66 -15.88 -9.26
CA LEU A 52 -8.89 -16.34 -8.11
C LEU A 52 -9.60 -16.02 -6.79
N THR A 53 -9.38 -16.86 -5.77
CA THR A 53 -9.69 -16.47 -4.39
C THR A 53 -8.83 -15.29 -3.98
N LEU A 54 -9.22 -14.55 -2.95
CA LEU A 54 -8.46 -13.41 -2.47
C LEU A 54 -7.04 -13.83 -2.03
N GLU A 55 -6.92 -14.96 -1.33
CA GLU A 55 -5.62 -15.52 -0.96
C GLU A 55 -4.75 -15.80 -2.19
N GLN A 56 -5.31 -16.45 -3.22
CA GLN A 56 -4.58 -16.74 -4.45
C GLN A 56 -4.17 -15.48 -5.20
N ALA A 57 -5.05 -14.47 -5.24
CA ALA A 57 -4.76 -13.18 -5.84
C ALA A 57 -3.62 -12.44 -5.12
N ILE A 58 -3.60 -12.48 -3.78
CA ILE A 58 -2.50 -11.89 -2.98
C ILE A 58 -1.19 -12.65 -3.22
N ARG A 59 -1.22 -13.98 -3.28
CA ARG A 59 -0.04 -14.80 -3.63
C ARG A 59 0.49 -14.46 -5.03
N SER A 60 -0.41 -14.24 -6.00
CA SER A 60 -0.04 -13.80 -7.36
C SER A 60 0.62 -12.43 -7.33
N LEU A 61 0.03 -11.48 -6.59
CA LEU A 61 0.58 -10.14 -6.41
C LEU A 61 2.01 -10.18 -5.83
N MET A 62 2.24 -10.99 -4.79
CA MET A 62 3.58 -11.12 -4.18
C MET A 62 4.61 -11.66 -5.17
N ARG A 63 4.23 -12.60 -6.04
CA ARG A 63 5.09 -13.11 -7.13
C ARG A 63 5.34 -12.06 -8.19
N GLU A 64 4.29 -11.35 -8.65
CA GLU A 64 4.40 -10.28 -9.67
C GLU A 64 5.31 -9.13 -9.22
N MET A 65 5.38 -8.88 -7.91
CA MET A 65 6.28 -7.87 -7.35
C MET A 65 7.75 -8.31 -7.29
N GLU A 66 8.04 -9.57 -7.67
CA GLU A 66 9.38 -10.15 -7.70
C GLU A 66 10.16 -9.95 -6.39
N LEU A 67 9.48 -10.14 -5.24
CA LEU A 67 10.06 -9.89 -3.93
C LEU A 67 11.35 -10.69 -3.71
N GLU A 68 11.35 -11.96 -4.10
CA GLU A 68 12.53 -12.84 -4.00
C GLU A 68 13.68 -12.35 -4.88
N GLY A 69 13.40 -11.87 -6.10
CA GLY A 69 14.38 -11.27 -7.00
C GLY A 69 14.99 -9.97 -6.44
N ARG A 70 14.31 -9.35 -5.48
CA ARG A 70 14.79 -8.18 -4.73
C ARG A 70 15.49 -8.54 -3.43
N GLY A 71 15.69 -9.83 -3.15
CA GLY A 71 16.29 -10.32 -1.89
C GLY A 71 15.35 -10.26 -0.69
N ILE A 72 14.04 -10.13 -0.90
CA ILE A 72 13.03 -10.09 0.16
C ILE A 72 12.34 -11.45 0.27
N VAL A 73 12.60 -12.19 1.34
CA VAL A 73 11.87 -13.43 1.63
C VAL A 73 10.44 -13.10 1.98
N SER A 74 9.47 -13.67 1.24
CA SER A 74 8.06 -13.34 1.40
C SER A 74 7.23 -14.52 1.91
N HIS A 75 6.32 -14.24 2.87
CA HIS A 75 5.42 -15.23 3.45
C HIS A 75 3.99 -14.69 3.51
N LEU A 76 2.98 -15.58 3.31
CA LEU A 76 1.58 -15.24 3.46
C LEU A 76 0.92 -16.20 4.44
N GLU A 77 0.38 -15.66 5.53
CA GLU A 77 -0.46 -16.37 6.50
C GLU A 77 -1.90 -15.86 6.36
N TRP A 78 -2.77 -16.69 5.80
CA TRP A 78 -4.15 -16.30 5.50
C TRP A 78 -5.14 -17.18 6.26
N ARG A 79 -5.94 -16.56 7.12
CA ARG A 79 -6.94 -17.20 7.99
C ARG A 79 -8.28 -16.46 7.96
N ILE A 80 -8.64 -15.91 6.80
CA ILE A 80 -9.92 -15.25 6.58
C ILE A 80 -10.83 -16.23 5.86
N ASP A 81 -12.06 -16.41 6.35
CA ASP A 81 -13.11 -17.12 5.62
C ASP A 81 -13.64 -16.21 4.52
N GLU A 82 -13.23 -16.49 3.29
CA GLU A 82 -13.60 -15.68 2.12
C GLU A 82 -15.05 -15.87 1.68
N SER A 83 -15.74 -16.94 2.15
CA SER A 83 -17.12 -17.21 1.77
C SER A 83 -18.10 -16.16 2.30
N ALA A 84 -17.75 -15.51 3.41
CA ALA A 84 -18.52 -14.46 4.05
C ALA A 84 -18.19 -13.05 3.53
N LEU A 85 -17.16 -12.91 2.66
CA LEU A 85 -16.73 -11.60 2.18
C LEU A 85 -17.60 -11.09 1.04
N SER A 86 -18.07 -9.86 1.17
CA SER A 86 -18.63 -9.13 0.04
C SER A 86 -17.54 -8.79 -0.99
N GLU A 87 -17.96 -8.55 -2.23
CA GLU A 87 -17.04 -8.16 -3.31
C GLU A 87 -16.25 -6.90 -2.98
N ASN A 88 -16.90 -5.90 -2.37
CA ASN A 88 -16.23 -4.67 -1.96
C ASN A 88 -15.15 -4.93 -0.89
N GLN A 89 -15.40 -5.84 0.05
CA GLN A 89 -14.42 -6.23 1.06
C GLN A 89 -13.23 -6.94 0.42
N ARG A 90 -13.46 -7.85 -0.53
CA ARG A 90 -12.39 -8.53 -1.28
C ARG A 90 -11.49 -7.53 -2.01
N VAL A 91 -12.09 -6.59 -2.74
CA VAL A 91 -11.34 -5.54 -3.46
C VAL A 91 -10.57 -4.66 -2.48
N THR A 92 -11.19 -4.26 -1.37
CA THR A 92 -10.53 -3.43 -0.35
C THR A 92 -9.34 -4.13 0.28
N LEU A 93 -9.51 -5.38 0.73
CA LEU A 93 -8.44 -6.18 1.32
C LEU A 93 -7.27 -6.37 0.35
N PHE A 94 -7.56 -6.70 -0.91
CA PHE A 94 -6.53 -6.81 -1.94
C PHE A 94 -5.74 -5.51 -2.11
N ARG A 95 -6.44 -4.36 -2.16
CA ARG A 95 -5.79 -3.05 -2.31
C ARG A 95 -4.94 -2.66 -1.11
N VAL A 96 -5.41 -2.95 0.09
CA VAL A 96 -4.63 -2.70 1.31
C VAL A 96 -3.35 -3.54 1.31
N CYS A 97 -3.43 -4.82 0.94
CA CYS A 97 -2.26 -5.69 0.79
C CYS A 97 -1.30 -5.15 -0.28
N GLN A 98 -1.82 -4.76 -1.44
CA GLN A 98 -1.02 -4.20 -2.54
C GLN A 98 -0.27 -2.94 -2.11
N GLU A 99 -0.95 -2.01 -1.45
CA GLU A 99 -0.33 -0.77 -0.98
C GLU A 99 0.68 -1.02 0.14
N GLY A 100 0.36 -1.91 1.10
CA GLY A 100 1.28 -2.29 2.16
C GLY A 100 2.58 -2.88 1.62
N LEU A 101 2.48 -3.82 0.69
CA LEU A 101 3.65 -4.41 0.03
C LEU A 101 4.44 -3.38 -0.78
N ASN A 102 3.77 -2.49 -1.53
CA ASN A 102 4.42 -1.41 -2.25
C ASN A 102 5.20 -0.47 -1.33
N ASN A 103 4.64 -0.14 -0.17
CA ASN A 103 5.29 0.72 0.80
C ASN A 103 6.52 0.04 1.41
N ILE A 104 6.45 -1.26 1.71
CA ILE A 104 7.59 -2.03 2.20
C ILE A 104 8.71 -2.05 1.15
N VAL A 105 8.40 -2.40 -0.10
CA VAL A 105 9.40 -2.45 -1.19
C VAL A 105 10.07 -1.10 -1.43
N LYS A 106 9.32 0.01 -1.29
CA LYS A 106 9.85 1.35 -1.60
C LYS A 106 10.60 2.01 -0.46
N HIS A 107 10.28 1.65 0.80
CA HIS A 107 10.64 2.49 1.93
C HIS A 107 11.24 1.74 3.12
N ALA A 108 11.19 0.40 3.12
CA ALA A 108 11.51 -0.34 4.33
C ALA A 108 12.90 -1.00 4.35
N ASP A 109 13.63 -1.03 3.23
CA ASP A 109 14.88 -1.80 3.09
C ASP A 109 14.77 -3.21 3.70
N ALA A 110 13.64 -3.87 3.43
CA ALA A 110 13.28 -5.12 4.06
C ALA A 110 14.04 -6.30 3.46
N SER A 111 14.47 -7.24 4.31
CA SER A 111 15.01 -8.54 3.92
C SER A 111 13.97 -9.66 3.98
N ALA A 112 12.89 -9.45 4.70
CA ALA A 112 11.78 -10.39 4.78
C ALA A 112 10.47 -9.64 5.01
N VAL A 113 9.36 -10.19 4.52
CA VAL A 113 8.00 -9.71 4.77
C VAL A 113 7.06 -10.88 5.01
N THR A 114 6.25 -10.80 6.06
CA THR A 114 5.12 -11.71 6.29
C THR A 114 3.84 -10.90 6.25
N LEU A 115 2.96 -11.25 5.34
CA LEU A 115 1.62 -10.68 5.24
C LEU A 115 0.67 -11.61 5.97
N GLN A 116 -0.09 -11.07 6.93
CA GLN A 116 -1.00 -11.85 7.75
C GLN A 116 -2.42 -11.31 7.58
N GLY A 117 -3.38 -12.20 7.32
CA GLY A 117 -4.80 -11.90 7.32
C GLY A 117 -5.56 -12.87 8.22
N TRP A 118 -6.34 -12.35 9.16
CA TRP A 118 -7.17 -13.17 10.04
C TRP A 118 -8.47 -12.47 10.38
N GLN A 119 -9.41 -13.23 10.91
CA GLN A 119 -10.67 -12.73 11.42
C GLN A 119 -10.66 -12.81 12.95
N GLN A 120 -11.04 -11.74 13.58
CA GLN A 120 -11.22 -11.66 15.03
C GLN A 120 -12.57 -11.02 15.32
N ASP A 121 -13.46 -11.81 15.92
CA ASP A 121 -14.86 -11.45 16.09
C ASP A 121 -15.50 -11.13 14.72
N GLU A 122 -16.10 -9.95 14.56
CA GLU A 122 -16.67 -9.48 13.28
C GLU A 122 -15.69 -8.61 12.48
N ARG A 123 -14.42 -8.52 12.91
CA ARG A 123 -13.41 -7.64 12.27
C ARG A 123 -12.45 -8.44 11.42
N LEU A 124 -12.13 -7.87 10.27
CA LEU A 124 -11.08 -8.37 9.39
C LEU A 124 -9.77 -7.64 9.74
N MET A 125 -8.77 -8.41 10.09
CA MET A 125 -7.46 -7.92 10.51
C MET A 125 -6.43 -8.21 9.45
N LEU A 126 -5.59 -7.21 9.15
CA LEU A 126 -4.45 -7.36 8.27
C LEU A 126 -3.19 -6.81 8.96
N ALA A 127 -2.09 -7.52 8.84
CA ALA A 127 -0.78 -7.03 9.25
C ALA A 127 0.27 -7.33 8.19
N ALA A 128 1.20 -6.41 8.00
CA ALA A 128 2.41 -6.65 7.24
C ALA A 128 3.61 -6.48 8.20
N VAL A 129 4.23 -7.59 8.54
CA VAL A 129 5.41 -7.64 9.40
C VAL A 129 6.63 -7.76 8.51
N TYR A 130 7.62 -6.88 8.67
CA TYR A 130 8.83 -6.94 7.88
C TYR A 130 10.08 -6.86 8.77
N ARG A 131 11.18 -7.44 8.28
CA ARG A 131 12.49 -7.38 8.91
C ARG A 131 13.41 -6.50 8.09
N GLN A 132 13.99 -5.50 8.72
CA GLN A 132 15.06 -4.69 8.13
C GLN A 132 16.45 -5.31 8.40
N ILE A 133 17.45 -4.89 7.62
CA ILE A 133 18.87 -5.17 7.88
C ILE A 133 19.50 -3.84 8.33
N PRO A 134 19.94 -3.66 9.61
CA PRO A 134 19.67 -4.42 10.81
C PRO A 134 18.49 -3.86 11.63
N GLY A 135 17.59 -4.70 12.06
CA GLY A 135 16.51 -4.32 13.01
C GLY A 135 15.16 -4.99 12.70
N ASN A 136 14.31 -5.10 13.73
CA ASN A 136 12.93 -5.56 13.56
C ASN A 136 11.99 -4.36 13.68
N THR A 137 11.20 -4.10 12.64
CA THR A 137 10.12 -3.12 12.69
C THR A 137 8.81 -3.79 12.30
N VAL A 138 7.80 -3.66 13.13
CA VAL A 138 6.44 -4.14 12.86
C VAL A 138 5.61 -2.95 12.40
N LEU A 139 5.07 -3.01 11.20
CA LEU A 139 4.09 -2.06 10.71
C LEU A 139 2.73 -2.75 10.71
N ALA A 140 1.89 -2.42 11.68
CA ALA A 140 0.50 -2.82 11.64
C ALA A 140 -0.21 -1.96 10.57
N LEU A 141 -0.87 -2.63 9.62
CA LEU A 141 -1.76 -1.94 8.70
C LEU A 141 -3.01 -1.49 9.48
N PRO A 142 -3.59 -0.33 9.16
CA PRO A 142 -4.77 0.15 9.86
C PRO A 142 -5.89 -0.88 9.77
N GLU A 143 -6.60 -1.05 10.89
CA GLU A 143 -7.78 -1.91 10.96
C GLU A 143 -8.77 -1.52 9.86
N CYS A 144 -9.14 -2.47 9.01
CA CYS A 144 -10.26 -2.27 8.11
C CYS A 144 -11.53 -2.31 8.95
N ALA A 145 -12.11 -1.14 9.21
CA ALA A 145 -13.35 -1.03 9.94
C ALA A 145 -14.45 -1.87 9.27
N SER A 146 -15.18 -2.60 10.10
CA SER A 146 -16.42 -3.28 9.71
C SER A 146 -17.37 -2.30 9.04
N ALA A 147 -17.89 -2.67 7.89
CA ALA A 147 -19.01 -1.99 7.24
C ALA A 147 -20.31 -2.36 7.92
#